data_959cebebfabecc949945d4b85156251e
#
_entry.id   959cebebfabecc949945d4b85156251e
#
_cell.length_a   1.000
_cell.length_b   1.000
_cell.length_c   1.000
_cell.angle_alpha   90.00
_cell.angle_beta   90.00
_cell.angle_gamma   90.00
#
_symmetry.space_group_name_H-M   'P 1'
#
loop_
_entity.id
_entity.type
_entity.pdbx_description
1 polymer ?
#
loop_
_entity_poly.entity_id
_entity_poly.type
_entity_poly.pdbx_seq_one_letter_code
_entity_poly.pdbx_strand_id
1 'polypeptide(L)'
;LWDYIASGTGKGQPIKNKPLPIVAISTTAGTGSEADAGCVITNPETNEKVGLKTPDLFPLLCIEDPELMKSVPAHYTAYQGFDALSHSLEGYISKFANLMSDMYAITAIENVGRYLARAVKDGNDIEARTHVAFGNILSGTVMCVGTTSSQHSLEHALSAYHPNLPHGAGLIMLSRAYFGNVIAHHACDERFIRMAKAMGMENADKPEDFLTVLQKLLEDCGVADLKMSDYGITPDEFPKMADNAMGPMGGLF
;
A
#
# COMPACT_ATOMS: atom_id res chain seq x y z
N LEU A 1 18.23 -14.73 -4.02
CA LEU A 1 16.78 -14.62 -3.72
C LEU A 1 15.95 -14.79 -4.96
N TRP A 2 16.34 -14.24 -6.11
CA TRP A 2 15.56 -14.26 -7.36
C TRP A 2 15.16 -15.66 -7.81
N ASP A 3 15.98 -16.68 -7.55
CA ASP A 3 15.66 -18.07 -7.89
C ASP A 3 14.39 -18.61 -7.20
N TYR A 4 13.97 -18.03 -6.08
CA TYR A 4 12.76 -18.42 -5.35
C TYR A 4 11.49 -17.69 -5.83
N ILE A 5 11.63 -16.62 -6.61
CA ILE A 5 10.50 -15.90 -7.20
C ILE A 5 9.82 -16.81 -8.23
N ALA A 6 8.48 -16.92 -8.15
CA ALA A 6 7.70 -17.81 -9.03
C ALA A 6 7.16 -17.10 -10.29
N SER A 7 7.24 -15.76 -10.34
CA SER A 7 6.73 -14.94 -11.45
C SER A 7 7.88 -14.31 -12.25
N GLY A 8 7.55 -13.71 -13.40
CA GLY A 8 8.51 -13.04 -14.25
C GLY A 8 9.67 -13.94 -14.66
N THR A 9 10.89 -13.43 -14.55
CA THR A 9 12.14 -14.18 -14.84
C THR A 9 12.64 -15.02 -13.67
N GLY A 10 11.89 -15.11 -12.58
CA GLY A 10 12.21 -15.99 -11.45
C GLY A 10 12.14 -17.47 -11.82
N LYS A 11 12.73 -18.33 -10.99
CA LYS A 11 12.82 -19.78 -11.29
C LYS A 11 11.84 -20.63 -10.46
N GLY A 12 11.13 -20.02 -9.49
CA GLY A 12 10.18 -20.70 -8.63
C GLY A 12 10.77 -21.88 -7.85
N GLN A 13 12.05 -21.82 -7.49
CA GLN A 13 12.69 -22.91 -6.75
C GLN A 13 12.10 -23.02 -5.35
N PRO A 14 11.91 -24.24 -4.82
CA PRO A 14 11.44 -24.40 -3.45
C PRO A 14 12.50 -23.96 -2.44
N ILE A 15 12.05 -23.29 -1.38
CA ILE A 15 12.90 -22.90 -0.25
C ILE A 15 13.22 -24.16 0.55
N LYS A 16 14.49 -24.58 0.55
CA LYS A 16 14.94 -25.84 1.18
C LYS A 16 15.32 -25.71 2.65
N ASN A 17 15.78 -24.52 3.03
CA ASN A 17 16.28 -24.27 4.38
C ASN A 17 15.35 -23.28 5.08
N LYS A 18 15.03 -23.52 6.34
CA LYS A 18 14.30 -22.56 7.17
C LYS A 18 15.14 -21.28 7.32
N PRO A 19 14.50 -20.09 7.17
CA PRO A 19 15.17 -18.83 7.52
C PRO A 19 15.42 -18.76 9.04
N LEU A 20 16.27 -17.82 9.44
CA LEU A 20 16.44 -17.51 10.86
C LEU A 20 15.14 -16.91 11.42
N PRO A 21 14.88 -17.11 12.74
CA PRO A 21 13.76 -16.44 13.38
C PRO A 21 13.83 -14.91 13.23
N ILE A 22 12.70 -14.29 12.91
CA ILE A 22 12.60 -12.85 12.71
C ILE A 22 11.92 -12.24 13.94
N VAL A 23 12.53 -11.18 14.49
CA VAL A 23 11.89 -10.26 15.42
C VAL A 23 11.79 -8.91 14.70
N ALA A 24 10.59 -8.42 14.48
CA ALA A 24 10.34 -7.15 13.82
C ALA A 24 10.13 -6.05 14.87
N ILE A 25 10.87 -4.94 14.73
CA ILE A 25 10.68 -3.74 15.53
C ILE A 25 10.44 -2.61 14.53
N SER A 26 9.18 -2.21 14.36
CA SER A 26 8.80 -1.26 13.33
C SER A 26 9.24 0.17 13.69
N THR A 27 9.90 0.81 12.74
CA THR A 27 10.31 2.23 12.84
C THR A 27 9.61 3.11 11.82
N THR A 28 8.71 2.51 11.03
CA THR A 28 7.93 3.14 9.97
C THR A 28 6.53 2.52 9.92
N ALA A 29 5.52 3.24 9.45
CA ALA A 29 4.16 2.75 9.31
C ALA A 29 3.72 2.86 7.84
N GLY A 30 3.90 1.78 7.08
CA GLY A 30 3.60 1.73 5.65
C GLY A 30 3.42 0.31 5.14
N THR A 31 4.47 -0.49 5.20
CA THR A 31 4.52 -1.81 4.58
C THR A 31 3.68 -2.88 5.28
N GLY A 32 3.42 -2.73 6.59
CA GLY A 32 2.78 -3.78 7.40
C GLY A 32 3.57 -5.09 7.48
N SER A 33 4.85 -5.08 7.09
CA SER A 33 5.67 -6.30 6.99
C SER A 33 5.96 -6.98 8.32
N GLU A 34 5.76 -6.30 9.43
CA GLU A 34 5.80 -6.87 10.79
C GLU A 34 4.63 -7.81 11.06
N ALA A 35 3.54 -7.69 10.32
CA ALA A 35 2.33 -8.53 10.42
C ALA A 35 2.07 -9.34 9.13
N ASP A 36 3.05 -9.44 8.24
CA ASP A 36 2.94 -10.13 6.96
C ASP A 36 4.04 -11.20 6.80
N ALA A 37 3.83 -12.10 5.84
CA ALA A 37 4.73 -13.20 5.45
C ALA A 37 5.42 -12.94 4.11
N GLY A 38 5.45 -11.69 3.67
CA GLY A 38 5.93 -11.32 2.35
C GLY A 38 7.11 -10.35 2.35
N CYS A 39 7.80 -10.33 1.25
CA CYS A 39 8.73 -9.27 0.90
C CYS A 39 8.65 -8.97 -0.60
N VAL A 40 9.04 -7.76 -0.98
CA VAL A 40 9.12 -7.36 -2.39
C VAL A 40 10.57 -7.18 -2.78
N ILE A 41 10.96 -7.75 -3.91
CA ILE A 41 12.34 -7.77 -4.40
C ILE A 41 12.37 -7.16 -5.80
N THR A 42 13.30 -6.24 -6.02
CA THR A 42 13.53 -5.63 -7.34
C THR A 42 14.74 -6.29 -8.01
N ASN A 43 14.57 -6.70 -9.27
CA ASN A 43 15.65 -7.07 -10.15
C ASN A 43 15.90 -5.91 -11.14
N PRO A 44 16.97 -5.13 -10.97
CA PRO A 44 17.23 -3.98 -11.84
C PRO A 44 17.68 -4.38 -13.27
N GLU A 45 18.13 -5.63 -13.47
CA GLU A 45 18.57 -6.11 -14.79
C GLU A 45 17.37 -6.37 -15.72
N THR A 46 16.22 -6.76 -15.12
CA THR A 46 15.01 -7.10 -15.86
C THR A 46 13.86 -6.10 -15.65
N ASN A 47 14.08 -5.08 -14.80
CA ASN A 47 13.06 -4.13 -14.37
C ASN A 47 11.80 -4.81 -13.81
N GLU A 48 11.99 -5.84 -13.00
CA GLU A 48 10.92 -6.56 -12.32
C GLU A 48 10.97 -6.26 -10.81
N LYS A 49 9.83 -5.92 -10.23
CA LYS A 49 9.64 -5.71 -8.78
C LYS A 49 8.48 -6.58 -8.33
N VAL A 50 8.78 -7.72 -7.72
CA VAL A 50 7.81 -8.79 -7.45
C VAL A 50 7.86 -9.26 -6.00
N GLY A 51 6.73 -9.81 -5.54
CA GLY A 51 6.59 -10.37 -4.20
C GLY A 51 7.13 -11.80 -4.09
N LEU A 52 7.75 -12.07 -2.94
CA LEU A 52 7.99 -13.42 -2.44
C LEU A 52 7.21 -13.60 -1.14
N LYS A 53 6.33 -14.58 -1.08
CA LYS A 53 5.50 -14.85 0.09
C LYS A 53 5.66 -16.30 0.54
N THR A 54 5.97 -16.50 1.81
CA THR A 54 6.05 -17.83 2.42
C THR A 54 5.77 -17.73 3.93
N PRO A 55 5.06 -18.70 4.53
CA PRO A 55 4.81 -18.70 5.98
C PRO A 55 6.07 -18.59 6.84
N ASP A 56 7.21 -19.03 6.32
CA ASP A 56 8.49 -18.97 7.03
C ASP A 56 9.04 -17.53 7.22
N LEU A 57 8.47 -16.53 6.52
CA LEU A 57 8.84 -15.13 6.66
C LEU A 57 8.02 -14.38 7.72
N PHE A 58 7.01 -15.01 8.32
CA PHE A 58 6.31 -14.38 9.43
C PHE A 58 7.27 -14.10 10.59
N PRO A 59 7.31 -12.86 11.11
CA PRO A 59 8.01 -12.57 12.35
C PRO A 59 7.43 -13.41 13.51
N LEU A 60 8.31 -13.95 14.36
CA LEU A 60 7.92 -14.62 15.59
C LEU A 60 7.41 -13.64 16.64
N LEU A 61 7.89 -12.41 16.59
CA LEU A 61 7.52 -11.31 17.47
C LEU A 61 7.53 -10.02 16.66
N CYS A 62 6.49 -9.24 16.83
CA CYS A 62 6.39 -7.87 16.35
C CYS A 62 6.36 -6.92 17.56
N ILE A 63 7.16 -5.87 17.53
CA ILE A 63 7.16 -4.78 18.48
C ILE A 63 6.81 -3.51 17.71
N GLU A 64 5.64 -2.95 18.02
CA GLU A 64 5.13 -1.73 17.43
C GLU A 64 5.11 -0.63 18.49
N ASP A 65 6.12 0.22 18.44
CA ASP A 65 6.27 1.35 19.34
C ASP A 65 6.21 2.66 18.53
N PRO A 66 5.10 3.42 18.58
CA PRO A 66 4.96 4.67 17.85
C PRO A 66 6.01 5.73 18.18
N GLU A 67 6.65 5.64 19.35
CA GLU A 67 7.75 6.53 19.75
C GLU A 67 8.95 6.41 18.78
N LEU A 68 9.20 5.21 18.24
CA LEU A 68 10.29 4.96 17.28
C LEU A 68 10.05 5.61 15.91
N MET A 69 8.82 6.03 15.63
CA MET A 69 8.42 6.63 14.35
C MET A 69 8.47 8.16 14.36
N LYS A 70 8.69 8.80 15.51
CA LYS A 70 8.68 10.27 15.64
C LYS A 70 9.69 10.99 14.75
N SER A 71 10.83 10.36 14.49
CA SER A 71 11.89 10.94 13.66
C SER A 71 11.65 10.83 12.16
N VAL A 72 10.60 10.13 11.72
CA VAL A 72 10.27 10.01 10.29
C VAL A 72 9.84 11.38 9.76
N PRO A 73 10.51 11.90 8.71
CA PRO A 73 10.17 13.18 8.09
C PRO A 73 8.73 13.21 7.57
N ALA A 74 8.11 14.38 7.56
CA ALA A 74 6.70 14.58 7.20
C ALA A 74 6.33 13.96 5.83
N HIS A 75 7.14 14.19 4.79
CA HIS A 75 6.88 13.62 3.46
C HIS A 75 6.97 12.09 3.43
N TYR A 76 7.91 11.48 4.18
CA TYR A 76 7.96 10.02 4.30
C TYR A 76 6.83 9.49 5.18
N THR A 77 6.41 10.21 6.21
CA THR A 77 5.20 9.87 6.99
C THR A 77 3.98 9.82 6.08
N ALA A 78 3.82 10.80 5.17
CA ALA A 78 2.75 10.79 4.19
C ALA A 78 2.86 9.58 3.24
N TYR A 79 4.02 9.36 2.61
CA TYR A 79 4.20 8.25 1.66
C TYR A 79 3.92 6.89 2.29
N GLN A 80 4.45 6.65 3.49
CA GLN A 80 4.24 5.39 4.22
C GLN A 80 2.79 5.22 4.66
N GLY A 81 2.16 6.27 5.20
CA GLY A 81 0.77 6.20 5.59
C GLY A 81 -0.17 5.96 4.41
N PHE A 82 0.14 6.53 3.23
CA PHE A 82 -0.60 6.21 2.00
C PHE A 82 -0.36 4.79 1.51
N ASP A 83 0.81 4.21 1.74
CA ASP A 83 1.09 2.81 1.45
C ASP A 83 0.22 1.89 2.32
N ALA A 84 0.23 2.07 3.64
CA ALA A 84 -0.66 1.35 4.56
C ALA A 84 -2.15 1.52 4.21
N LEU A 85 -2.56 2.75 3.84
CA LEU A 85 -3.92 3.02 3.40
C LEU A 85 -4.26 2.26 2.10
N SER A 86 -3.37 2.28 1.11
CA SER A 86 -3.56 1.61 -0.18
C SER A 86 -3.68 0.10 -0.02
N HIS A 87 -2.87 -0.55 0.84
CA HIS A 87 -3.01 -1.96 1.17
C HIS A 87 -4.44 -2.29 1.61
N SER A 88 -5.01 -1.47 2.50
CA SER A 88 -6.35 -1.70 3.02
C SER A 88 -7.45 -1.33 2.03
N LEU A 89 -7.31 -0.22 1.28
CA LEU A 89 -8.26 0.17 0.24
C LEU A 89 -8.37 -0.90 -0.85
N GLU A 90 -7.23 -1.34 -1.36
CA GLU A 90 -7.18 -2.38 -2.39
C GLU A 90 -7.66 -3.73 -1.85
N GLY A 91 -7.23 -4.13 -0.66
CA GLY A 91 -7.70 -5.34 -0.02
C GLY A 91 -9.22 -5.35 0.19
N TYR A 92 -9.79 -4.19 0.51
CA TYR A 92 -11.23 -4.05 0.71
C TYR A 92 -12.04 -4.18 -0.57
N ILE A 93 -11.52 -3.74 -1.74
CA ILE A 93 -12.20 -3.86 -3.04
C ILE A 93 -11.76 -5.06 -3.87
N SER A 94 -10.80 -5.85 -3.36
CA SER A 94 -10.28 -7.04 -4.04
C SER A 94 -11.34 -8.12 -4.23
N LYS A 95 -11.22 -8.90 -5.31
CA LYS A 95 -12.01 -10.12 -5.52
C LYS A 95 -11.77 -11.20 -4.45
N PHE A 96 -10.67 -11.11 -3.71
CA PHE A 96 -10.34 -12.01 -2.60
C PHE A 96 -10.80 -11.47 -1.24
N ALA A 97 -11.47 -10.31 -1.23
CA ALA A 97 -12.04 -9.76 0.00
C ALA A 97 -13.03 -10.73 0.64
N ASN A 98 -12.95 -10.84 1.96
CA ASN A 98 -13.78 -11.72 2.76
C ASN A 98 -14.10 -11.05 4.09
N LEU A 99 -15.00 -11.62 4.89
CA LEU A 99 -15.44 -11.00 6.15
C LEU A 99 -14.29 -10.69 7.11
N MET A 100 -13.23 -11.52 7.12
CA MET A 100 -12.07 -11.31 7.98
C MET A 100 -11.22 -10.13 7.45
N SER A 101 -10.88 -10.13 6.16
CA SER A 101 -10.13 -9.02 5.55
C SER A 101 -10.91 -7.70 5.61
N ASP A 102 -12.23 -7.72 5.44
CA ASP A 102 -13.09 -6.54 5.50
C ASP A 102 -13.05 -5.87 6.88
N MET A 103 -13.05 -6.67 7.96
CA MET A 103 -12.97 -6.18 9.34
C MET A 103 -11.65 -5.43 9.59
N TYR A 104 -10.53 -6.01 9.17
CA TYR A 104 -9.22 -5.37 9.31
C TYR A 104 -9.08 -4.15 8.40
N ALA A 105 -9.49 -4.28 7.14
CA ALA A 105 -9.34 -3.22 6.15
C ALA A 105 -10.12 -1.96 6.54
N ILE A 106 -11.39 -2.08 6.90
CA ILE A 106 -12.20 -0.90 7.24
C ILE A 106 -11.69 -0.20 8.51
N THR A 107 -11.20 -0.97 9.49
CA THR A 107 -10.60 -0.43 10.70
C THR A 107 -9.28 0.29 10.39
N ALA A 108 -8.44 -0.29 9.51
CA ALA A 108 -7.19 0.35 9.08
C ALA A 108 -7.47 1.65 8.32
N ILE A 109 -8.43 1.63 7.37
CA ILE A 109 -8.85 2.81 6.59
C ILE A 109 -9.31 3.94 7.53
N GLU A 110 -10.09 3.62 8.55
CA GLU A 110 -10.52 4.61 9.54
C GLU A 110 -9.35 5.22 10.29
N ASN A 111 -8.45 4.38 10.83
CA ASN A 111 -7.33 4.84 11.63
C ASN A 111 -6.35 5.67 10.80
N VAL A 112 -5.94 5.19 9.62
CA VAL A 112 -5.01 5.94 8.77
C VAL A 112 -5.70 7.17 8.18
N GLY A 113 -6.90 7.03 7.64
CA GLY A 113 -7.62 8.10 6.97
C GLY A 113 -7.92 9.31 7.85
N ARG A 114 -8.19 9.08 9.14
CA ARG A 114 -8.50 10.16 10.10
C ARG A 114 -7.27 10.79 10.76
N TYR A 115 -6.17 10.04 10.88
CA TYR A 115 -5.03 10.48 11.70
C TYR A 115 -3.76 10.78 10.91
N LEU A 116 -3.64 10.33 9.66
CA LEU A 116 -2.41 10.51 8.88
C LEU A 116 -2.03 11.99 8.73
N ALA A 117 -2.98 12.86 8.39
CA ALA A 117 -2.71 14.28 8.22
C ALA A 117 -2.17 14.94 9.50
N ARG A 118 -2.65 14.50 10.68
CA ARG A 118 -2.14 14.96 11.96
C ARG A 118 -0.69 14.51 12.19
N ALA A 119 -0.40 13.22 11.90
CA ALA A 119 0.94 12.67 12.05
C ALA A 119 1.95 13.33 11.08
N VAL A 120 1.49 13.71 9.88
CA VAL A 120 2.31 14.44 8.89
C VAL A 120 2.58 15.87 9.37
N LYS A 121 1.57 16.56 9.92
CA LYS A 121 1.67 17.93 10.37
C LYS A 121 2.55 18.08 11.63
N ASP A 122 2.42 17.15 12.55
CA ASP A 122 3.24 17.07 13.78
C ASP A 122 3.72 15.63 14.01
N GLY A 123 4.98 15.39 13.70
CA GLY A 123 5.61 14.09 13.92
C GLY A 123 5.67 13.64 15.38
N ASN A 124 5.45 14.54 16.34
CA ASN A 124 5.42 14.27 17.78
C ASN A 124 4.00 14.00 18.31
N ASP A 125 2.96 14.14 17.48
CA ASP A 125 1.58 13.76 17.85
C ASP A 125 1.52 12.25 18.03
N ILE A 126 1.78 11.81 19.28
CA ILE A 126 1.87 10.38 19.59
C ILE A 126 0.53 9.65 19.42
N GLU A 127 -0.59 10.32 19.64
CA GLU A 127 -1.91 9.75 19.38
C GLU A 127 -2.07 9.45 17.89
N ALA A 128 -1.78 10.42 17.02
CA ALA A 128 -1.85 10.24 15.59
C ALA A 128 -0.87 9.15 15.10
N ARG A 129 0.37 9.14 15.60
CA ARG A 129 1.35 8.08 15.31
C ARG A 129 0.83 6.71 15.73
N THR A 130 0.20 6.60 16.90
CA THR A 130 -0.38 5.34 17.40
C THR A 130 -1.48 4.82 16.46
N HIS A 131 -2.39 5.69 16.03
CA HIS A 131 -3.45 5.30 15.12
C HIS A 131 -2.91 4.89 13.74
N VAL A 132 -1.93 5.61 13.19
CA VAL A 132 -1.32 5.27 11.91
C VAL A 132 -0.55 3.95 12.00
N ALA A 133 0.23 3.73 13.07
CA ALA A 133 0.93 2.48 13.33
C ALA A 133 -0.05 1.30 13.48
N PHE A 134 -1.11 1.48 14.25
CA PHE A 134 -2.16 0.46 14.38
C PHE A 134 -2.83 0.14 13.04
N GLY A 135 -3.16 1.16 12.25
CA GLY A 135 -3.69 0.96 10.88
C GLY A 135 -2.72 0.21 9.98
N ASN A 136 -1.40 0.45 10.11
CA ASN A 136 -0.36 -0.25 9.37
C ASN A 136 -0.30 -1.76 9.72
N ILE A 137 -0.33 -2.14 11.00
CA ILE A 137 -0.41 -3.56 11.40
C ILE A 137 -1.64 -4.24 10.80
N LEU A 138 -2.79 -3.57 10.87
CA LEU A 138 -4.02 -4.12 10.32
C LEU A 138 -3.94 -4.28 8.79
N SER A 139 -3.29 -3.34 8.09
CA SER A 139 -3.09 -3.43 6.65
C SER A 139 -2.16 -4.60 6.25
N GLY A 140 -1.11 -4.86 7.04
CA GLY A 140 -0.29 -6.07 6.90
C GLY A 140 -1.12 -7.35 7.06
N THR A 141 -2.01 -7.37 8.07
CA THR A 141 -2.94 -8.48 8.28
C THR A 141 -3.91 -8.65 7.10
N VAL A 142 -4.40 -7.55 6.50
CA VAL A 142 -5.23 -7.60 5.27
C VAL A 142 -4.50 -8.33 4.15
N MET A 143 -3.22 -8.05 3.95
CA MET A 143 -2.42 -8.73 2.94
C MET A 143 -2.22 -10.22 3.23
N CYS A 144 -2.28 -10.65 4.51
CA CYS A 144 -2.19 -12.07 4.86
C CYS A 144 -3.46 -12.84 4.57
N VAL A 145 -4.62 -12.27 4.86
CA VAL A 145 -5.93 -12.94 4.73
C VAL A 145 -6.67 -12.59 3.43
N GLY A 146 -6.14 -11.65 2.69
CA GLY A 146 -6.59 -11.17 1.39
C GLY A 146 -5.40 -10.92 0.47
N THR A 147 -5.46 -9.83 -0.28
CA THR A 147 -4.38 -9.37 -1.17
C THR A 147 -4.60 -7.91 -1.54
N THR A 148 -3.56 -7.23 -2.03
CA THR A 148 -3.71 -5.98 -2.79
C THR A 148 -4.26 -6.25 -4.19
N SER A 149 -4.47 -5.21 -4.96
CA SER A 149 -4.96 -5.30 -6.33
C SER A 149 -4.03 -4.58 -7.31
N SER A 150 -4.54 -4.14 -8.43
CA SER A 150 -3.72 -3.62 -9.53
C SER A 150 -3.05 -2.26 -9.29
N GLN A 151 -3.45 -1.47 -8.29
CA GLN A 151 -2.74 -0.22 -7.98
C GLN A 151 -1.29 -0.50 -7.57
N HIS A 152 -1.08 -1.49 -6.68
CA HIS A 152 0.27 -1.90 -6.29
C HIS A 152 1.05 -2.50 -7.47
N SER A 153 0.42 -3.30 -8.33
CA SER A 153 1.08 -3.85 -9.51
C SER A 153 1.55 -2.74 -10.47
N LEU A 154 0.73 -1.72 -10.68
CA LEU A 154 1.07 -0.56 -11.50
C LEU A 154 2.22 0.24 -10.87
N GLU A 155 2.19 0.46 -9.55
CA GLU A 155 3.27 1.16 -8.85
C GLU A 155 4.58 0.38 -8.90
N HIS A 156 4.54 -0.93 -8.69
CA HIS A 156 5.73 -1.78 -8.81
C HIS A 156 6.38 -1.64 -10.19
N ALA A 157 5.58 -1.60 -11.25
CA ALA A 157 6.11 -1.35 -12.59
C ALA A 157 6.77 0.05 -12.69
N LEU A 158 6.13 1.11 -12.16
CA LEU A 158 6.71 2.46 -12.16
C LEU A 158 8.08 2.47 -11.45
N SER A 159 8.15 1.97 -10.23
CA SER A 159 9.37 2.01 -9.41
C SER A 159 10.43 0.98 -9.84
N ALA A 160 10.06 -0.08 -10.57
CA ALA A 160 11.02 -0.99 -11.19
C ALA A 160 11.82 -0.31 -12.31
N TYR A 161 11.19 0.55 -13.10
CA TYR A 161 11.85 1.35 -14.15
C TYR A 161 12.47 2.63 -13.61
N HIS A 162 11.92 3.19 -12.52
CA HIS A 162 12.35 4.45 -11.90
C HIS A 162 12.70 4.23 -10.42
N PRO A 163 13.90 3.70 -10.10
CA PRO A 163 14.28 3.31 -8.74
C PRO A 163 14.36 4.48 -7.75
N ASN A 164 14.39 5.72 -8.24
CA ASN A 164 14.35 6.92 -7.41
C ASN A 164 12.93 7.32 -7.00
N LEU A 165 11.90 6.67 -7.53
CA LEU A 165 10.51 6.90 -7.14
C LEU A 165 10.24 6.22 -5.79
N PRO A 166 9.92 6.96 -4.71
CA PRO A 166 9.47 6.36 -3.47
C PRO A 166 8.13 5.63 -3.69
N HIS A 167 8.02 4.41 -3.20
CA HIS A 167 6.85 3.54 -3.42
C HIS A 167 5.52 4.24 -3.10
N GLY A 168 5.40 4.82 -1.90
CA GLY A 168 4.18 5.52 -1.51
C GLY A 168 3.87 6.75 -2.38
N ALA A 169 4.89 7.44 -2.93
CA ALA A 169 4.65 8.54 -3.86
C ALA A 169 4.04 8.03 -5.19
N GLY A 170 4.49 6.88 -5.67
CA GLY A 170 3.91 6.20 -6.83
C GLY A 170 2.44 5.84 -6.61
N LEU A 171 2.12 5.23 -5.47
CA LEU A 171 0.74 4.90 -5.08
C LEU A 171 -0.15 6.15 -5.01
N ILE A 172 0.34 7.24 -4.40
CA ILE A 172 -0.36 8.53 -4.33
C ILE A 172 -0.72 9.03 -5.73
N MET A 173 0.25 9.10 -6.63
CA MET A 173 0.04 9.63 -7.99
C MET A 173 -0.94 8.80 -8.81
N LEU A 174 -1.01 7.49 -8.58
CA LEU A 174 -1.95 6.59 -9.24
C LEU A 174 -3.35 6.63 -8.64
N SER A 175 -3.49 6.94 -7.34
CA SER A 175 -4.66 6.63 -6.53
C SER A 175 -5.97 7.18 -7.10
N ARG A 176 -6.02 8.46 -7.46
CA ARG A 176 -7.24 9.10 -7.96
C ARG A 176 -7.72 8.53 -9.30
N ALA A 177 -6.79 8.32 -10.22
CA ALA A 177 -7.11 7.75 -11.53
C ALA A 177 -7.55 6.28 -11.38
N TYR A 178 -6.84 5.52 -10.56
CA TYR A 178 -7.13 4.12 -10.29
C TYR A 178 -8.54 3.94 -9.68
N PHE A 179 -8.79 4.53 -8.53
CA PHE A 179 -10.10 4.41 -7.87
C PHE A 179 -11.23 5.08 -8.64
N GLY A 180 -10.96 6.19 -9.33
CA GLY A 180 -11.91 6.83 -10.23
C GLY A 180 -12.35 5.92 -11.37
N ASN A 181 -11.43 5.13 -11.93
CA ASN A 181 -11.76 4.14 -12.94
C ASN A 181 -12.65 3.00 -12.38
N VAL A 182 -12.33 2.49 -11.18
CA VAL A 182 -13.15 1.44 -10.53
C VAL A 182 -14.57 1.96 -10.24
N ILE A 183 -14.70 3.18 -9.73
CA ILE A 183 -16.00 3.84 -9.46
C ILE A 183 -16.79 4.03 -10.76
N ALA A 184 -16.16 4.51 -11.82
CA ALA A 184 -16.82 4.72 -13.12
C ALA A 184 -17.41 3.44 -13.73
N HIS A 185 -16.90 2.27 -13.32
CA HIS A 185 -17.41 0.97 -13.74
C HIS A 185 -18.41 0.35 -12.74
N HIS A 186 -18.77 1.06 -11.68
CA HIS A 186 -19.72 0.60 -10.65
C HIS A 186 -19.41 -0.79 -10.08
N ALA A 187 -18.13 -1.11 -9.93
CA ALA A 187 -17.70 -2.46 -9.54
C ALA A 187 -18.00 -2.79 -8.08
N CYS A 188 -18.01 -1.78 -7.18
CA CYS A 188 -18.21 -1.98 -5.73
C CYS A 188 -18.63 -0.68 -5.00
N ASP A 189 -19.64 -0.01 -5.49
CA ASP A 189 -20.11 1.31 -5.04
C ASP A 189 -20.32 1.40 -3.52
N GLU A 190 -21.00 0.43 -2.91
CA GLU A 190 -21.24 0.41 -1.47
C GLU A 190 -19.93 0.38 -0.65
N ARG A 191 -18.88 -0.26 -1.17
CA ARG A 191 -17.59 -0.30 -0.50
C ARG A 191 -16.92 1.07 -0.51
N PHE A 192 -17.00 1.81 -1.61
CA PHE A 192 -16.48 3.18 -1.69
C PHE A 192 -17.23 4.13 -0.74
N ILE A 193 -18.55 4.04 -0.65
CA ILE A 193 -19.34 4.82 0.32
C ILE A 193 -18.88 4.51 1.76
N ARG A 194 -18.69 3.24 2.10
CA ARG A 194 -18.21 2.84 3.43
C ARG A 194 -16.79 3.33 3.72
N MET A 195 -15.88 3.30 2.73
CA MET A 195 -14.53 3.83 2.87
C MET A 195 -14.56 5.34 3.10
N ALA A 196 -15.39 6.09 2.37
CA ALA A 196 -15.55 7.53 2.58
C ALA A 196 -16.03 7.86 4.00
N LYS A 197 -16.99 7.09 4.53
CA LYS A 197 -17.46 7.22 5.92
C LYS A 197 -16.38 6.92 6.93
N ALA A 198 -15.63 5.84 6.74
CA ALA A 198 -14.51 5.47 7.60
C ALA A 198 -13.44 6.59 7.66
N MET A 199 -13.14 7.20 6.52
CA MET A 199 -12.21 8.33 6.43
C MET A 199 -12.76 9.67 6.97
N GLY A 200 -13.99 9.70 7.48
CA GLY A 200 -14.57 10.85 8.20
C GLY A 200 -15.68 11.62 7.47
N MET A 201 -16.10 11.21 6.27
CA MET A 201 -17.28 11.79 5.59
C MET A 201 -18.55 10.99 5.96
N GLU A 202 -19.05 11.19 7.18
CA GLU A 202 -20.15 10.40 7.74
C GLU A 202 -21.45 10.45 6.89
N ASN A 203 -21.66 11.55 6.16
CA ASN A 203 -22.80 11.75 5.28
C ASN A 203 -22.58 11.28 3.83
N ALA A 204 -21.49 10.56 3.55
CA ALA A 204 -21.25 10.00 2.21
C ALA A 204 -22.40 9.09 1.78
N ASP A 205 -22.91 9.28 0.57
CA ASP A 205 -24.06 8.56 0.02
C ASP A 205 -23.86 8.06 -1.41
N LYS A 206 -22.74 8.44 -2.04
CA LYS A 206 -22.36 8.01 -3.39
C LYS A 206 -20.87 7.63 -3.45
N PRO A 207 -20.46 6.76 -4.38
CA PRO A 207 -19.07 6.27 -4.44
C PRO A 207 -18.04 7.38 -4.72
N GLU A 208 -18.41 8.46 -5.44
CA GLU A 208 -17.54 9.61 -5.73
C GLU A 208 -17.14 10.39 -4.47
N ASP A 209 -17.89 10.28 -3.39
CA ASP A 209 -17.55 10.90 -2.11
C ASP A 209 -16.20 10.39 -1.58
N PHE A 210 -15.85 9.14 -1.91
CA PHE A 210 -14.53 8.61 -1.60
C PHE A 210 -13.40 9.42 -2.28
N LEU A 211 -13.57 9.78 -3.55
CA LEU A 211 -12.56 10.60 -4.25
C LEU A 211 -12.44 12.00 -3.64
N THR A 212 -13.53 12.53 -3.10
CA THR A 212 -13.53 13.82 -2.40
C THR A 212 -12.73 13.74 -1.10
N VAL A 213 -12.95 12.70 -0.29
CA VAL A 213 -12.21 12.48 0.95
C VAL A 213 -10.74 12.16 0.68
N LEU A 214 -10.47 11.34 -0.33
CA LEU A 214 -9.10 11.00 -0.74
C LEU A 214 -8.35 12.26 -1.17
N GLN A 215 -8.95 13.12 -2.01
CA GLN A 215 -8.36 14.38 -2.43
C GLN A 215 -8.05 15.28 -1.24
N LYS A 216 -8.99 15.40 -0.32
CA LYS A 216 -8.77 16.19 0.89
C LYS A 216 -7.60 15.65 1.72
N LEU A 217 -7.48 14.34 1.88
CA LEU A 217 -6.36 13.73 2.61
C LEU A 217 -5.01 14.01 1.91
N LEU A 218 -4.97 13.95 0.57
CA LEU A 218 -3.78 14.28 -0.22
C LEU A 218 -3.36 15.74 0.01
N GLU A 219 -4.30 16.67 0.03
CA GLU A 219 -4.07 18.09 0.27
C GLU A 219 -3.61 18.34 1.72
N ASP A 220 -4.29 17.76 2.70
CA ASP A 220 -3.97 17.89 4.12
C ASP A 220 -2.58 17.33 4.46
N CYS A 221 -2.10 16.33 3.71
CA CYS A 221 -0.76 15.76 3.81
C CYS A 221 0.29 16.48 2.96
N GLY A 222 -0.10 17.47 2.14
CA GLY A 222 0.81 18.23 1.27
C GLY A 222 1.42 17.42 0.11
N VAL A 223 0.70 16.40 -0.38
CA VAL A 223 1.17 15.48 -1.44
C VAL A 223 0.27 15.46 -2.67
N ALA A 224 -0.72 16.36 -2.75
CA ALA A 224 -1.67 16.42 -3.87
C ALA A 224 -1.02 16.82 -5.21
N ASP A 225 0.10 17.55 -5.18
CA ASP A 225 0.76 18.10 -6.35
C ASP A 225 1.92 17.24 -6.89
N LEU A 226 2.11 16.03 -6.36
CA LEU A 226 3.13 15.11 -6.85
C LEU A 226 2.89 14.78 -8.34
N LYS A 227 3.98 14.79 -9.12
CA LYS A 227 3.93 14.55 -10.57
C LYS A 227 4.90 13.45 -10.98
N MET A 228 4.48 12.56 -11.84
CA MET A 228 5.32 11.52 -12.42
C MET A 228 6.54 12.12 -13.16
N SER A 229 6.37 13.28 -13.80
CA SER A 229 7.45 14.00 -14.49
C SER A 229 8.61 14.39 -13.56
N ASP A 230 8.36 14.62 -12.27
CA ASP A 230 9.39 15.01 -11.31
C ASP A 230 10.35 13.84 -11.00
N TYR A 231 9.91 12.62 -11.32
CA TYR A 231 10.69 11.38 -11.20
C TYR A 231 11.21 10.88 -12.55
N GLY A 232 11.07 11.68 -13.62
CA GLY A 232 11.54 11.34 -14.96
C GLY A 232 10.65 10.37 -15.72
N ILE A 233 9.43 10.11 -15.22
CA ILE A 233 8.46 9.23 -15.87
C ILE A 233 7.72 9.99 -16.96
N THR A 234 7.70 9.44 -18.17
CA THR A 234 7.10 10.06 -19.35
C THR A 234 5.94 9.22 -19.91
N PRO A 235 4.94 9.84 -20.58
CA PRO A 235 3.76 9.12 -21.06
C PRO A 235 4.06 8.01 -22.08
N ASP A 236 5.14 8.10 -22.84
CA ASP A 236 5.56 7.10 -23.82
C ASP A 236 6.02 5.79 -23.16
N GLU A 237 6.33 5.81 -21.85
CA GLU A 237 6.70 4.65 -21.08
C GLU A 237 5.48 3.86 -20.54
N PHE A 238 4.30 4.48 -20.47
CA PHE A 238 3.12 3.85 -19.86
C PHE A 238 2.73 2.49 -20.47
N PRO A 239 2.77 2.28 -21.81
CA PRO A 239 2.45 0.97 -22.37
C PRO A 239 3.35 -0.14 -21.83
N LYS A 240 4.68 0.07 -21.81
CA LYS A 240 5.63 -0.95 -21.31
C LYS A 240 5.45 -1.23 -19.80
N MET A 241 5.10 -0.19 -19.02
CA MET A 241 4.85 -0.33 -17.59
C MET A 241 3.54 -1.08 -17.33
N ALA A 242 2.50 -0.82 -18.13
CA ALA A 242 1.25 -1.57 -18.05
C ALA A 242 1.47 -3.06 -18.38
N ASP A 243 2.23 -3.36 -19.44
CA ASP A 243 2.60 -4.74 -19.79
C ASP A 243 3.41 -5.42 -18.67
N ASN A 244 4.33 -4.69 -18.03
CA ASN A 244 5.10 -5.19 -16.90
C ASN A 244 4.20 -5.50 -15.69
N ALA A 245 3.26 -4.60 -15.36
CA ALA A 245 2.30 -4.81 -14.28
C ALA A 245 1.39 -6.02 -14.52
N MET A 246 0.99 -6.24 -15.77
CA MET A 246 0.11 -7.37 -16.15
C MET A 246 0.86 -8.71 -16.22
N GLY A 247 2.10 -8.72 -16.66
CA GLY A 247 2.91 -9.90 -16.87
C GLY A 247 3.70 -10.31 -15.61
N PRO A 248 4.89 -9.72 -15.36
CA PRO A 248 5.77 -10.12 -14.26
C PRO A 248 5.13 -10.05 -12.88
N MET A 249 4.28 -9.05 -12.64
CA MET A 249 3.61 -8.86 -11.35
C MET A 249 2.48 -9.87 -11.10
N GLY A 250 2.12 -10.69 -12.09
CA GLY A 250 1.11 -11.75 -11.97
C GLY A 250 -0.34 -11.26 -12.03
N GLY A 251 -0.59 -10.03 -12.52
CA GLY A 251 -1.93 -9.55 -12.85
C GLY A 251 -2.95 -9.72 -11.72
N LEU A 252 -2.67 -9.18 -10.55
CA LEU A 252 -3.62 -9.21 -9.43
C LEU A 252 -4.73 -8.19 -9.68
N PHE A 253 -5.88 -8.68 -10.13
CA PHE A 253 -7.07 -7.87 -10.45
C PHE A 253 -8.31 -8.38 -9.75
#